data_5a3a796a055a0460540ea4e9a6e3baa0
#
_entry.id   5a3a796a055a0460540ea4e9a6e3baa0
#
_cell.length_a   1.000
_cell.length_b   1.000
_cell.length_c   1.000
_cell.angle_alpha   90.00
_cell.angle_beta   90.00
_cell.angle_gamma   90.00
#
_symmetry.space_group_name_H-M   'P 1'
#
loop_
_entity.id
_entity.type
_entity.pdbx_description
1 polymer ?
#
loop_
_entity_poly.entity_id
_entity_poly.type
_entity_poly.pdbx_seq_one_letter_code
_entity_poly.pdbx_strand_id
1 'polypeptide(L)'
;MKPVQLVMNSFITKPIQTIHNKPLTTVNVVLYYVKSIEEKVNLIMTEFVVYDAMMGSGKTTQVKEYILQNPNERFIYITPFLKESYGVVGINFNIVGDEAVPVFNDLTNDIDYDESNPLSRLRFKYPDRKKGKGSKENSLSHLMNIGYNITSTHQLFTHMSINSLIGADQYTLIIDEALSVYEETNLVSQKEVTRLLKIGILYLDEDGITVRFNRDKFGDNVKLDTDKTEGTSYEHLAMMCDLSQLLLIDGKTLVWEMSADMLRKFKKVIMCTYMFEGQLFSSYLKKHGIEYEIIKFGKKPSEVKHLFNVLDDKKLNSIGASETALSKSFFEKEPTKSTGRDACKRHLNTVMRKWGAKTDNRIFTCFKKDKTVISDVRYNKNWLPFNCRATNDYGKVENVAYLVNVFPSPTLVKAAKGKETDFDIEIHTLTEMLQFLYRGCLRNDLPMNIYIPSSRMRRILFKWLNSDFEYMKVLNDGD
;
A
#
# COMPACT_ATOMS: atom_id res chain seq x y z
N MET A 1 -25.02 2.99 -27.82
CA MET A 1 -25.27 2.02 -28.92
C MET A 1 -24.14 1.91 -29.96
N LYS A 2 -23.00 2.61 -29.83
CA LYS A 2 -21.88 2.54 -30.78
C LYS A 2 -20.73 1.53 -30.48
N PRO A 3 -20.51 0.99 -29.26
CA PRO A 3 -19.41 0.03 -29.03
C PRO A 3 -19.74 -1.41 -29.45
N VAL A 4 -21.00 -1.81 -29.50
CA VAL A 4 -21.40 -3.19 -29.83
C VAL A 4 -21.22 -3.51 -31.31
N GLN A 5 -21.33 -2.51 -32.19
CA GLN A 5 -21.19 -2.68 -33.63
C GLN A 5 -19.73 -2.90 -34.10
N LEU A 6 -18.76 -2.35 -33.36
CA LEU A 6 -17.32 -2.51 -33.68
C LEU A 6 -16.77 -3.88 -33.30
N VAL A 7 -17.33 -4.51 -32.25
CA VAL A 7 -16.91 -5.85 -31.82
C VAL A 7 -17.46 -6.95 -32.74
N MET A 8 -18.64 -6.73 -33.35
CA MET A 8 -19.20 -7.71 -34.29
C MET A 8 -18.41 -7.86 -35.60
N ASN A 9 -17.79 -6.79 -36.07
CA ASN A 9 -17.07 -6.83 -37.36
C ASN A 9 -15.71 -7.54 -37.33
N SER A 10 -15.13 -7.77 -36.14
CA SER A 10 -13.83 -8.47 -36.00
C SER A 10 -13.93 -10.00 -35.87
N PHE A 11 -15.15 -10.54 -35.67
CA PHE A 11 -15.35 -11.98 -35.42
C PHE A 11 -15.83 -12.82 -36.61
N ILE A 12 -16.15 -12.20 -37.76
CA ILE A 12 -16.78 -12.90 -38.89
C ILE A 12 -15.77 -13.61 -39.84
N THR A 13 -14.46 -13.52 -39.57
CA THR A 13 -13.44 -13.98 -40.53
C THR A 13 -12.67 -15.27 -40.14
N LYS A 14 -13.08 -16.04 -39.13
CA LYS A 14 -12.42 -17.34 -38.83
C LYS A 14 -13.36 -18.53 -39.07
N PRO A 15 -12.87 -19.61 -39.73
CA PRO A 15 -13.70 -20.81 -39.96
C PRO A 15 -14.02 -21.51 -38.63
N ILE A 16 -15.30 -21.87 -38.46
CA ILE A 16 -15.84 -22.54 -37.28
C ILE A 16 -15.51 -24.03 -37.35
N GLN A 17 -14.75 -24.55 -36.40
CA GLN A 17 -14.59 -25.98 -36.20
C GLN A 17 -15.81 -26.56 -35.44
N THR A 18 -16.30 -27.71 -35.87
CA THR A 18 -17.42 -28.44 -35.31
C THR A 18 -17.14 -28.93 -33.89
N ILE A 19 -18.04 -28.62 -32.95
CA ILE A 19 -18.06 -29.21 -31.63
C ILE A 19 -19.19 -30.25 -31.59
N HIS A 20 -18.83 -31.50 -31.38
CA HIS A 20 -19.76 -32.66 -31.25
C HIS A 20 -20.79 -32.81 -32.37
N ASN A 21 -20.38 -33.37 -33.51
CA ASN A 21 -21.17 -34.08 -34.56
C ASN A 21 -22.62 -33.59 -34.85
N LYS A 22 -22.98 -32.34 -34.58
CA LYS A 22 -24.23 -31.72 -35.04
C LYS A 22 -23.92 -30.38 -35.72
N PRO A 23 -24.56 -30.09 -36.86
CA PRO A 23 -24.37 -28.79 -37.49
C PRO A 23 -25.03 -27.71 -36.58
N LEU A 24 -24.21 -26.75 -36.15
CA LEU A 24 -24.69 -25.58 -35.43
C LEU A 24 -25.34 -24.60 -36.39
N THR A 25 -26.60 -24.29 -36.20
CA THR A 25 -27.26 -23.20 -36.94
C THR A 25 -26.68 -21.85 -36.51
N THR A 26 -26.64 -20.88 -37.40
CA THR A 26 -26.12 -19.52 -37.12
C THR A 26 -26.77 -18.92 -35.87
N VAL A 27 -28.03 -19.20 -35.58
CA VAL A 27 -28.78 -18.75 -34.42
C VAL A 27 -28.22 -19.38 -33.14
N ASN A 28 -27.86 -20.66 -33.15
CA ASN A 28 -27.29 -21.33 -31.95
C ASN A 28 -25.87 -20.84 -31.64
N VAL A 29 -25.10 -20.49 -32.67
CA VAL A 29 -23.76 -19.89 -32.50
C VAL A 29 -23.87 -18.47 -31.92
N VAL A 30 -24.78 -17.66 -32.41
CA VAL A 30 -25.04 -16.30 -31.90
C VAL A 30 -25.57 -16.38 -30.47
N LEU A 31 -26.50 -17.27 -30.14
CA LEU A 31 -27.01 -17.49 -28.79
C LEU A 31 -25.91 -17.97 -27.82
N TYR A 32 -25.00 -18.84 -28.26
CA TYR A 32 -23.87 -19.29 -27.46
C TYR A 32 -22.89 -18.12 -27.20
N TYR A 33 -22.59 -17.32 -28.22
CA TYR A 33 -21.74 -16.14 -28.06
C TYR A 33 -22.43 -15.04 -27.23
N VAL A 34 -23.71 -14.79 -27.41
CA VAL A 34 -24.48 -13.85 -26.58
C VAL A 34 -24.52 -14.33 -25.13
N LYS A 35 -24.80 -15.62 -24.87
CA LYS A 35 -24.70 -16.19 -23.53
C LYS A 35 -23.30 -16.12 -22.95
N SER A 36 -22.26 -16.41 -23.72
CA SER A 36 -20.87 -16.30 -23.25
C SER A 36 -20.43 -14.85 -23.05
N ILE A 37 -21.04 -13.88 -23.76
CA ILE A 37 -20.86 -12.46 -23.54
C ILE A 37 -21.68 -12.00 -22.35
N GLU A 38 -22.93 -12.46 -22.18
CA GLU A 38 -23.76 -12.20 -20.99
C GLU A 38 -23.14 -12.84 -19.73
N GLU A 39 -22.57 -14.04 -19.83
CA GLU A 39 -21.81 -14.68 -18.74
C GLU A 39 -20.49 -13.94 -18.45
N LYS A 40 -19.87 -13.28 -19.43
CA LYS A 40 -18.70 -12.40 -19.24
C LYS A 40 -19.09 -10.98 -18.84
N VAL A 41 -20.28 -10.50 -19.19
CA VAL A 41 -20.83 -9.19 -18.78
C VAL A 41 -21.50 -9.27 -17.41
N ASN A 42 -21.97 -10.43 -17.01
CA ASN A 42 -22.32 -10.78 -15.62
C ASN A 42 -21.10 -11.19 -14.78
N LEU A 43 -19.88 -10.90 -15.20
CA LEU A 43 -18.78 -10.68 -14.28
C LEU A 43 -19.24 -9.57 -13.35
N ILE A 44 -19.67 -9.96 -12.16
CA ILE A 44 -20.04 -9.06 -11.05
C ILE A 44 -18.93 -8.03 -10.99
N MET A 45 -19.23 -6.80 -11.46
CA MET A 45 -18.25 -5.71 -11.37
C MET A 45 -17.99 -5.53 -9.88
N THR A 46 -16.76 -5.72 -9.46
CA THR A 46 -16.37 -5.51 -8.07
C THR A 46 -16.75 -4.10 -7.66
N GLU A 47 -17.63 -3.98 -6.68
CA GLU A 47 -17.96 -2.68 -6.08
C GLU A 47 -16.75 -2.22 -5.26
N PHE A 48 -16.12 -1.10 -5.64
CA PHE A 48 -14.96 -0.56 -4.94
C PHE A 48 -15.32 0.76 -4.26
N VAL A 49 -15.29 0.78 -2.93
CA VAL A 49 -15.64 1.95 -2.11
C VAL A 49 -14.43 2.41 -1.32
N VAL A 50 -14.13 3.69 -1.36
CA VAL A 50 -13.04 4.32 -0.61
C VAL A 50 -13.61 5.20 0.50
N TYR A 51 -13.32 4.86 1.74
CA TYR A 51 -13.56 5.70 2.91
C TYR A 51 -12.38 6.66 3.06
N ASP A 52 -12.54 7.87 2.53
CA ASP A 52 -11.50 8.90 2.52
C ASP A 52 -11.74 9.89 3.65
N ALA A 53 -11.04 9.67 4.75
CA ALA A 53 -11.17 10.51 5.94
C ALA A 53 -9.83 10.66 6.68
N MET A 54 -9.67 11.81 7.35
CA MET A 54 -8.48 12.11 8.15
C MET A 54 -8.22 11.02 9.21
N MET A 55 -6.97 10.87 9.62
CA MET A 55 -6.61 9.98 10.72
C MET A 55 -7.36 10.40 11.99
N GLY A 56 -7.86 9.42 12.75
CA GLY A 56 -8.69 9.68 13.93
C GLY A 56 -10.16 10.04 13.67
N SER A 57 -10.61 10.09 12.40
CA SER A 57 -12.00 10.42 12.04
C SER A 57 -12.97 9.23 12.06
N GLY A 58 -12.60 8.10 12.67
CA GLY A 58 -13.52 6.97 12.85
C GLY A 58 -13.67 6.02 11.66
N LYS A 59 -12.75 6.00 10.68
CA LYS A 59 -12.79 5.05 9.55
C LYS A 59 -12.96 3.60 9.99
N THR A 60 -12.12 3.15 10.92
CA THR A 60 -12.18 1.79 11.49
C THR A 60 -13.51 1.52 12.18
N THR A 61 -14.11 2.54 12.84
CA THR A 61 -15.43 2.45 13.47
C THR A 61 -16.51 2.23 12.40
N GLN A 62 -16.51 3.00 11.32
CA GLN A 62 -17.46 2.81 10.22
C GLN A 62 -17.36 1.44 9.57
N VAL A 63 -16.13 0.93 9.37
CA VAL A 63 -15.93 -0.43 8.87
C VAL A 63 -16.46 -1.47 9.84
N LYS A 64 -16.22 -1.31 11.15
CA LYS A 64 -16.78 -2.20 12.18
C LYS A 64 -18.30 -2.21 12.14
N GLU A 65 -18.92 -1.04 12.03
CA GLU A 65 -20.38 -0.91 11.90
C GLU A 65 -20.90 -1.60 10.64
N TYR A 66 -20.23 -1.41 9.49
CA TYR A 66 -20.57 -2.10 8.24
C TYR A 66 -20.54 -3.62 8.42
N ILE A 67 -19.47 -4.17 9.00
CA ILE A 67 -19.34 -5.61 9.26
C ILE A 67 -20.48 -6.11 10.18
N LEU A 68 -20.79 -5.39 11.25
CA LEU A 68 -21.84 -5.77 12.21
C LEU A 68 -23.24 -5.69 11.62
N GLN A 69 -23.50 -4.78 10.68
CA GLN A 69 -24.77 -4.65 9.97
C GLN A 69 -24.94 -5.73 8.90
N ASN A 70 -23.87 -6.41 8.49
CA ASN A 70 -23.88 -7.45 7.46
C ASN A 70 -23.34 -8.80 7.98
N PRO A 71 -23.89 -9.37 9.07
CA PRO A 71 -23.32 -10.53 9.77
C PRO A 71 -23.35 -11.83 8.93
N ASN A 72 -24.14 -11.87 7.86
CA ASN A 72 -24.24 -13.00 6.94
C ASN A 72 -23.24 -12.92 5.77
N GLU A 73 -22.53 -11.80 5.63
CA GLU A 73 -21.44 -11.64 4.65
C GLU A 73 -20.15 -12.23 5.21
N ARG A 74 -19.23 -12.55 4.30
CA ARG A 74 -17.88 -13.02 4.62
C ARG A 74 -16.88 -11.90 4.39
N PHE A 75 -15.95 -11.76 5.30
CA PHE A 75 -15.00 -10.66 5.30
C PHE A 75 -13.55 -11.15 5.29
N ILE A 76 -12.71 -10.47 4.50
CA ILE A 76 -11.26 -10.51 4.64
C ILE A 76 -10.81 -9.11 5.03
N TYR A 77 -10.30 -8.96 6.25
CA TYR A 77 -9.81 -7.69 6.81
C TYR A 77 -8.28 -7.66 6.79
N ILE A 78 -7.69 -6.76 6.01
CA ILE A 78 -6.22 -6.66 5.89
C ILE A 78 -5.70 -5.31 6.37
N THR A 79 -4.58 -5.36 7.08
CA THR A 79 -3.89 -4.20 7.66
C THR A 79 -2.39 -4.28 7.38
N PRO A 80 -1.63 -3.19 7.56
CA PRO A 80 -0.18 -3.24 7.46
C PRO A 80 0.49 -4.27 8.38
N PHE A 81 -0.02 -4.42 9.62
CA PHE A 81 0.55 -5.32 10.63
C PHE A 81 -0.51 -6.14 11.37
N LEU A 82 -0.18 -7.39 11.74
CA LEU A 82 -1.08 -8.30 12.46
C LEU A 82 -1.59 -7.74 13.79
N LYS A 83 -0.77 -7.01 14.54
CA LYS A 83 -1.15 -6.36 15.81
C LYS A 83 -2.43 -5.53 15.66
N GLU A 84 -2.53 -4.76 14.58
CA GLU A 84 -3.70 -3.93 14.31
C GLU A 84 -4.89 -4.77 13.93
N SER A 85 -4.68 -5.69 13.01
CA SER A 85 -5.74 -6.56 12.55
C SER A 85 -6.36 -7.35 13.71
N TYR A 86 -5.54 -7.90 14.61
CA TYR A 86 -6.01 -8.60 15.80
C TYR A 86 -6.82 -7.67 16.72
N GLY A 87 -6.32 -6.47 16.99
CA GLY A 87 -7.03 -5.48 17.81
C GLY A 87 -8.37 -5.03 17.21
N VAL A 88 -8.48 -4.96 15.88
CA VAL A 88 -9.74 -4.60 15.23
C VAL A 88 -10.77 -5.72 15.34
N VAL A 89 -10.37 -6.96 15.09
CA VAL A 89 -11.30 -8.10 15.06
C VAL A 89 -11.47 -8.80 16.43
N GLY A 90 -10.79 -8.30 17.47
CA GLY A 90 -10.92 -8.81 18.84
C GLY A 90 -10.17 -10.11 19.10
N ILE A 91 -9.06 -10.38 18.44
CA ILE A 91 -8.15 -11.48 18.77
C ILE A 91 -7.21 -11.03 19.88
N ASN A 92 -7.20 -11.73 21.02
CA ASN A 92 -6.20 -11.50 22.06
C ASN A 92 -4.81 -11.95 21.60
N PHE A 93 -3.78 -11.16 21.88
CA PHE A 93 -2.41 -11.44 21.47
C PHE A 93 -1.38 -10.94 22.48
N ASN A 94 -0.22 -11.59 22.49
CA ASN A 94 0.98 -11.15 23.20
C ASN A 94 1.99 -10.61 22.18
N ILE A 95 2.85 -9.69 22.64
CA ILE A 95 4.01 -9.24 21.85
C ILE A 95 5.22 -10.05 22.26
N VAL A 96 5.79 -10.79 21.31
CA VAL A 96 7.00 -11.59 21.49
C VAL A 96 8.07 -11.06 20.52
N GLY A 97 9.04 -10.32 21.05
CA GLY A 97 9.95 -9.53 20.21
C GLY A 97 9.17 -8.43 19.47
N ASP A 98 9.22 -8.45 18.14
CA ASP A 98 8.49 -7.49 17.27
C ASP A 98 7.18 -8.09 16.68
N GLU A 99 6.84 -9.34 17.04
CA GLU A 99 5.69 -10.04 16.47
C GLU A 99 4.49 -10.08 17.42
N ALA A 100 3.29 -9.93 16.87
CA ALA A 100 2.03 -10.19 17.56
C ALA A 100 1.69 -11.68 17.45
N VAL A 101 1.64 -12.37 18.58
CA VAL A 101 1.34 -13.80 18.67
C VAL A 101 -0.03 -13.97 19.32
N PRO A 102 -1.00 -14.61 18.64
CA PRO A 102 -2.34 -14.80 19.22
C PRO A 102 -2.28 -15.67 20.47
N VAL A 103 -3.16 -15.35 21.42
CA VAL A 103 -3.38 -16.17 22.60
C VAL A 103 -4.39 -17.28 22.27
N PHE A 104 -4.18 -18.47 22.82
CA PHE A 104 -5.08 -19.60 22.69
C PHE A 104 -5.66 -19.94 24.06
N ASN A 105 -6.92 -20.33 24.07
CA ASN A 105 -7.58 -20.82 25.26
C ASN A 105 -6.99 -22.18 25.64
N ASP A 106 -6.50 -22.33 26.86
CA ASP A 106 -5.81 -23.54 27.35
C ASP A 106 -6.70 -24.80 27.34
N LEU A 107 -8.02 -24.63 27.47
CA LEU A 107 -8.97 -25.75 27.54
C LEU A 107 -9.41 -26.23 26.15
N THR A 108 -9.60 -25.31 25.20
CA THR A 108 -10.16 -25.63 23.88
C THR A 108 -9.10 -25.65 22.77
N ASN A 109 -7.94 -25.09 23.02
CA ASN A 109 -6.89 -24.82 22.01
C ASN A 109 -7.41 -23.97 20.83
N ASP A 110 -8.48 -23.20 21.04
CA ASP A 110 -9.01 -22.23 20.09
C ASP A 110 -8.41 -20.84 20.36
N ILE A 111 -8.50 -19.94 19.34
CA ILE A 111 -8.08 -18.54 19.49
C ILE A 111 -8.89 -17.92 20.64
N ASP A 112 -8.20 -17.24 21.54
CA ASP A 112 -8.83 -16.44 22.57
C ASP A 112 -9.27 -15.07 22.02
N TYR A 113 -10.51 -14.68 22.31
CA TYR A 113 -11.12 -13.46 21.79
C TYR A 113 -11.51 -12.52 22.93
N ASP A 114 -11.29 -11.23 22.72
CA ASP A 114 -11.79 -10.16 23.57
C ASP A 114 -13.32 -10.03 23.39
N GLU A 115 -14.07 -10.60 24.29
CA GLU A 115 -15.55 -10.59 24.24
C GLU A 115 -16.14 -9.18 24.41
N SER A 116 -15.37 -8.18 24.83
CA SER A 116 -15.79 -6.78 24.83
C SER A 116 -15.78 -6.15 23.45
N ASN A 117 -15.04 -6.74 22.48
CA ASN A 117 -15.00 -6.29 21.10
C ASN A 117 -16.19 -6.89 20.32
N PRO A 118 -17.09 -6.06 19.76
CA PRO A 118 -18.28 -6.57 19.05
C PRO A 118 -17.98 -7.51 17.88
N LEU A 119 -16.82 -7.38 17.22
CA LEU A 119 -16.42 -8.24 16.11
C LEU A 119 -15.91 -9.62 16.55
N SER A 120 -15.61 -9.83 17.84
CA SER A 120 -15.19 -11.14 18.36
C SER A 120 -16.20 -12.25 18.07
N ARG A 121 -17.50 -11.90 18.04
CA ARG A 121 -18.60 -12.82 17.74
C ARG A 121 -18.51 -13.45 16.35
N LEU A 122 -17.86 -12.78 15.40
CA LEU A 122 -17.67 -13.25 14.02
C LEU A 122 -16.48 -14.20 13.87
N ARG A 123 -15.73 -14.43 14.96
CA ARG A 123 -14.66 -15.44 15.08
C ARG A 123 -13.67 -15.40 13.91
N PHE A 124 -13.12 -14.23 13.60
CA PHE A 124 -12.10 -14.06 12.56
C PHE A 124 -10.93 -15.03 12.79
N LYS A 125 -10.47 -15.65 11.72
CA LYS A 125 -9.27 -16.51 11.71
C LYS A 125 -8.13 -15.77 11.02
N TYR A 126 -6.91 -16.22 11.24
CA TYR A 126 -5.71 -15.68 10.58
C TYR A 126 -4.92 -16.81 9.91
N PRO A 127 -4.20 -16.53 8.81
CA PRO A 127 -3.37 -17.52 8.14
C PRO A 127 -2.17 -17.94 9.00
N ASP A 128 -2.03 -19.24 9.25
CA ASP A 128 -0.96 -19.83 10.05
C ASP A 128 -0.15 -20.84 9.22
N ARG A 129 1.20 -20.78 9.30
CA ARG A 129 2.11 -21.71 8.62
C ARG A 129 1.88 -23.17 9.04
N LYS A 130 1.62 -23.42 10.32
CA LYS A 130 1.41 -24.78 10.84
C LYS A 130 0.18 -25.45 10.24
N LYS A 131 -0.90 -24.69 10.10
CA LYS A 131 -2.18 -25.15 9.51
C LYS A 131 -2.16 -25.11 7.97
N GLY A 132 -1.26 -24.33 7.35
CA GLY A 132 -1.12 -24.16 5.89
C GLY A 132 -0.04 -25.02 5.24
N LYS A 133 0.37 -26.14 5.86
CA LYS A 133 1.45 -27.01 5.34
C LYS A 133 2.73 -26.24 4.95
N GLY A 134 3.13 -25.29 5.81
CA GLY A 134 4.32 -24.48 5.62
C GLY A 134 4.13 -23.14 4.91
N SER A 135 2.95 -22.87 4.30
CA SER A 135 2.63 -21.61 3.62
C SER A 135 1.45 -20.89 4.27
N LYS A 136 1.60 -19.59 4.56
CA LYS A 136 0.48 -18.75 5.01
C LYS A 136 -0.56 -18.55 3.90
N GLU A 137 -0.14 -18.54 2.65
CA GLU A 137 -1.00 -18.45 1.48
C GLU A 137 -1.93 -19.65 1.37
N ASN A 138 -1.41 -20.89 1.48
CA ASN A 138 -2.22 -22.10 1.50
C ASN A 138 -3.22 -22.10 2.67
N SER A 139 -2.81 -21.59 3.83
CA SER A 139 -3.69 -21.43 4.99
C SER A 139 -4.83 -20.46 4.71
N LEU A 140 -4.55 -19.31 4.07
CA LEU A 140 -5.56 -18.32 3.69
C LEU A 140 -6.58 -18.95 2.73
N SER A 141 -6.12 -19.61 1.66
CA SER A 141 -6.98 -20.29 0.68
C SER A 141 -7.85 -21.35 1.36
N HIS A 142 -7.30 -22.11 2.29
CA HIS A 142 -8.06 -23.11 3.06
C HIS A 142 -9.16 -22.46 3.92
N LEU A 143 -8.84 -21.37 4.63
CA LEU A 143 -9.82 -20.63 5.44
C LEU A 143 -10.95 -20.04 4.57
N MET A 144 -10.61 -19.53 3.36
CA MET A 144 -11.61 -19.07 2.40
C MET A 144 -12.52 -20.18 1.93
N ASN A 145 -11.99 -21.35 1.58
CA ASN A 145 -12.78 -22.50 1.11
C ASN A 145 -13.76 -23.00 2.17
N ILE A 146 -13.41 -22.91 3.46
CA ILE A 146 -14.31 -23.26 4.57
C ILE A 146 -15.35 -22.15 4.81
N GLY A 147 -15.05 -20.90 4.43
CA GLY A 147 -15.96 -19.75 4.58
C GLY A 147 -15.81 -18.99 5.89
N TYR A 148 -14.63 -19.01 6.51
CA TYR A 148 -14.36 -18.19 7.69
C TYR A 148 -14.17 -16.71 7.34
N ASN A 149 -14.52 -15.82 8.28
CA ASN A 149 -14.02 -14.47 8.29
C ASN A 149 -12.50 -14.49 8.55
N ILE A 150 -11.73 -13.71 7.81
CA ILE A 150 -10.27 -13.79 7.81
C ILE A 150 -9.67 -12.42 8.11
N THR A 151 -8.62 -12.39 8.92
CA THR A 151 -7.77 -11.22 9.09
C THR A 151 -6.35 -11.53 8.65
N SER A 152 -5.68 -10.59 7.98
CA SER A 152 -4.36 -10.81 7.40
C SER A 152 -3.56 -9.51 7.26
N THR A 153 -2.40 -9.59 6.62
CA THR A 153 -1.55 -8.43 6.35
C THR A 153 -1.57 -8.04 4.87
N HIS A 154 -1.28 -6.76 4.62
CA HIS A 154 -1.04 -6.26 3.26
C HIS A 154 0.00 -7.10 2.52
N GLN A 155 1.14 -7.38 3.17
CA GLN A 155 2.24 -8.13 2.57
C GLN A 155 1.81 -9.53 2.10
N LEU A 156 1.05 -10.27 2.93
CA LEU A 156 0.59 -11.58 2.49
C LEU A 156 -0.36 -11.45 1.31
N PHE A 157 -1.30 -10.51 1.36
CA PHE A 157 -2.29 -10.31 0.32
C PHE A 157 -1.65 -9.89 -1.01
N THR A 158 -0.76 -8.90 -1.01
CA THR A 158 -0.19 -8.34 -2.26
C THR A 158 0.75 -9.30 -2.99
N HIS A 159 1.40 -10.23 -2.27
CA HIS A 159 2.39 -11.17 -2.84
C HIS A 159 1.87 -12.59 -3.03
N MET A 160 0.60 -12.86 -2.70
CA MET A 160 0.02 -14.18 -2.94
C MET A 160 -0.36 -14.38 -4.42
N SER A 161 -0.44 -15.64 -4.83
CA SER A 161 -0.93 -15.99 -6.16
C SER A 161 -2.42 -15.70 -6.31
N ILE A 162 -2.82 -15.17 -7.46
CA ILE A 162 -4.25 -14.99 -7.79
C ILE A 162 -5.02 -16.32 -7.76
N ASN A 163 -4.33 -17.43 -8.02
CA ASN A 163 -4.93 -18.77 -7.96
C ASN A 163 -5.29 -19.19 -6.53
N SER A 164 -4.74 -18.55 -5.53
CA SER A 164 -5.06 -18.79 -4.12
C SER A 164 -6.34 -18.07 -3.66
N LEU A 165 -6.93 -17.22 -4.51
CA LEU A 165 -8.17 -16.47 -4.25
C LEU A 165 -9.43 -17.20 -4.79
N ILE A 166 -9.47 -18.52 -4.71
CA ILE A 166 -10.64 -19.30 -5.08
C ILE A 166 -11.77 -19.02 -4.07
N GLY A 167 -12.96 -18.62 -4.57
CA GLY A 167 -14.11 -18.28 -3.72
C GLY A 167 -14.09 -16.84 -3.17
N ALA A 168 -13.16 -15.99 -3.61
CA ALA A 168 -13.08 -14.58 -3.20
C ALA A 168 -14.31 -13.76 -3.61
N ASP A 169 -15.05 -14.19 -4.64
CA ASP A 169 -16.32 -13.63 -5.11
C ASP A 169 -17.43 -13.65 -4.04
N GLN A 170 -17.28 -14.46 -2.99
CA GLN A 170 -18.19 -14.52 -1.85
C GLN A 170 -17.77 -13.56 -0.71
N TYR A 171 -16.65 -12.87 -0.85
CA TYR A 171 -16.07 -12.06 0.22
C TYR A 171 -16.11 -10.55 -0.10
N THR A 172 -16.33 -9.78 0.97
CA THR A 172 -15.99 -8.36 1.01
C THR A 172 -14.56 -8.21 1.54
N LEU A 173 -13.66 -7.65 0.71
CA LEU A 173 -12.30 -7.32 1.10
C LEU A 173 -12.27 -5.94 1.77
N ILE A 174 -11.72 -5.86 2.96
CA ILE A 174 -11.53 -4.62 3.70
C ILE A 174 -10.02 -4.34 3.79
N ILE A 175 -9.62 -3.18 3.29
CA ILE A 175 -8.23 -2.74 3.23
C ILE A 175 -8.08 -1.52 4.16
N ASP A 176 -7.43 -1.70 5.30
CA ASP A 176 -7.12 -0.59 6.21
C ASP A 176 -5.75 -0.02 5.85
N GLU A 177 -5.71 1.22 5.42
CA GLU A 177 -4.63 1.93 4.74
C GLU A 177 -4.36 1.45 3.29
N ALA A 178 -3.88 2.35 2.42
CA ALA A 178 -3.60 2.05 1.02
C ALA A 178 -2.48 1.02 0.85
N LEU A 179 -2.67 0.08 -0.07
CA LEU A 179 -1.67 -0.94 -0.40
C LEU A 179 -0.47 -0.34 -1.16
N SER A 180 0.70 -0.93 -0.94
CA SER A 180 1.84 -0.80 -1.86
C SER A 180 1.59 -1.68 -3.08
N VAL A 181 1.24 -1.06 -4.21
CA VAL A 181 0.96 -1.77 -5.46
C VAL A 181 2.14 -1.75 -6.43
N TYR A 182 3.17 -1.00 -6.11
CA TYR A 182 4.43 -0.94 -6.85
C TYR A 182 5.61 -1.07 -5.91
N GLU A 183 6.59 -1.89 -6.27
CA GLU A 183 7.85 -2.05 -5.52
C GLU A 183 9.03 -2.18 -6.47
N GLU A 184 10.12 -1.44 -6.23
CA GLU A 184 11.37 -1.67 -6.93
C GLU A 184 11.93 -3.02 -6.49
N THR A 185 12.16 -3.93 -7.44
CA THR A 185 12.66 -5.26 -7.13
C THR A 185 14.16 -5.38 -7.41
N ASN A 186 14.85 -6.11 -6.52
CA ASN A 186 16.26 -6.43 -6.63
C ASN A 186 16.49 -7.93 -6.90
N LEU A 187 15.54 -8.61 -7.55
CA LEU A 187 15.64 -10.02 -7.94
C LEU A 187 16.94 -10.30 -8.70
N VAL A 188 17.27 -9.39 -9.62
CA VAL A 188 18.53 -9.38 -10.36
C VAL A 188 19.07 -7.96 -10.43
N SER A 189 20.40 -7.81 -10.57
CA SER A 189 21.02 -6.49 -10.68
C SER A 189 20.64 -5.79 -11.99
N GLN A 190 20.67 -4.44 -12.03
CA GLN A 190 20.40 -3.67 -13.26
C GLN A 190 21.33 -4.06 -14.41
N LYS A 191 22.59 -4.45 -14.12
CA LYS A 191 23.54 -4.96 -15.13
C LYS A 191 23.05 -6.29 -15.73
N GLU A 192 22.50 -7.14 -14.86
CA GLU A 192 21.95 -8.43 -15.29
C GLU A 192 20.68 -8.27 -16.10
N VAL A 193 19.77 -7.35 -15.72
CA VAL A 193 18.59 -6.99 -16.51
C VAL A 193 19.01 -6.59 -17.93
N THR A 194 19.97 -5.68 -18.04
CA THR A 194 20.50 -5.22 -19.34
C THR A 194 21.09 -6.38 -20.15
N ARG A 195 21.80 -7.30 -19.51
CA ARG A 195 22.37 -8.51 -20.15
C ARG A 195 21.27 -9.42 -20.68
N LEU A 196 20.26 -9.74 -19.85
CA LEU A 196 19.15 -10.64 -20.20
C LEU A 196 18.30 -10.08 -21.35
N LEU A 197 18.07 -8.77 -21.38
CA LEU A 197 17.42 -8.08 -22.51
C LEU A 197 18.24 -8.21 -23.80
N LYS A 198 19.56 -7.96 -23.71
CA LYS A 198 20.46 -8.02 -24.89
C LYS A 198 20.52 -9.41 -25.53
N ILE A 199 20.48 -10.48 -24.74
CA ILE A 199 20.50 -11.85 -25.24
C ILE A 199 19.09 -12.40 -25.54
N GLY A 200 18.04 -11.60 -25.30
CA GLY A 200 16.65 -11.91 -25.60
C GLY A 200 16.00 -12.95 -24.67
N ILE A 201 16.55 -13.17 -23.46
CA ILE A 201 15.89 -13.95 -22.40
C ILE A 201 14.76 -13.11 -21.80
N LEU A 202 15.01 -11.83 -21.52
CA LEU A 202 13.95 -10.88 -21.26
C LEU A 202 13.60 -10.13 -22.54
N TYR A 203 12.32 -9.84 -22.72
CA TYR A 203 11.82 -8.98 -23.80
C TYR A 203 10.60 -8.20 -23.30
N LEU A 204 10.22 -7.16 -24.01
CA LEU A 204 9.06 -6.35 -23.66
C LEU A 204 7.85 -6.78 -24.46
N ASP A 205 6.69 -6.70 -23.83
CA ASP A 205 5.40 -6.87 -24.48
C ASP A 205 5.08 -5.68 -25.41
N GLU A 206 3.95 -5.72 -26.11
CA GLU A 206 3.49 -4.69 -27.05
C GLU A 206 3.34 -3.30 -26.41
N ASP A 207 3.10 -3.23 -25.08
CA ASP A 207 3.02 -1.98 -24.32
C ASP A 207 4.38 -1.27 -24.12
N GLY A 208 5.48 -1.96 -24.42
CA GLY A 208 6.85 -1.44 -24.32
C GLY A 208 7.41 -1.35 -22.91
N ILE A 209 6.67 -1.79 -21.88
CA ILE A 209 7.08 -1.71 -20.47
C ILE A 209 6.92 -3.03 -19.71
N THR A 210 5.93 -3.87 -20.05
CA THR A 210 5.72 -5.16 -19.37
C THR A 210 6.80 -6.14 -19.82
N VAL A 211 7.48 -6.74 -18.85
CA VAL A 211 8.59 -7.66 -19.07
C VAL A 211 8.07 -9.09 -19.24
N ARG A 212 8.56 -9.77 -20.25
CA ARG A 212 8.31 -11.18 -20.53
C ARG A 212 9.60 -11.99 -20.45
N PHE A 213 9.47 -13.28 -20.12
CA PHE A 213 10.58 -14.21 -20.02
C PHE A 213 10.53 -15.27 -21.13
N ASN A 214 11.57 -15.35 -21.91
CA ASN A 214 11.70 -16.38 -22.97
C ASN A 214 12.31 -17.65 -22.39
N ARG A 215 11.46 -18.64 -22.08
CA ARG A 215 11.89 -19.92 -21.50
C ARG A 215 12.71 -20.77 -22.48
N ASP A 216 12.39 -20.71 -23.78
CA ASP A 216 13.07 -21.50 -24.80
C ASP A 216 14.54 -21.09 -24.96
N LYS A 217 14.83 -19.78 -24.89
CA LYS A 217 16.20 -19.27 -24.91
C LYS A 217 16.97 -19.53 -23.61
N PHE A 218 16.26 -19.69 -22.51
CA PHE A 218 16.86 -19.95 -21.19
C PHE A 218 17.15 -21.43 -20.99
N GLY A 219 16.33 -22.34 -21.57
CA GLY A 219 16.20 -23.75 -21.19
C GLY A 219 17.42 -24.65 -21.43
N ASP A 220 18.33 -24.33 -22.37
CA ASP A 220 19.45 -25.24 -22.71
C ASP A 220 20.81 -24.85 -22.10
N ASN A 221 20.94 -23.63 -21.58
CA ASN A 221 22.21 -23.05 -21.15
C ASN A 221 22.41 -22.86 -19.66
N VAL A 222 21.36 -23.03 -18.87
CA VAL A 222 21.43 -22.91 -17.39
C VAL A 222 20.96 -24.22 -16.81
N LYS A 223 21.91 -25.10 -16.44
CA LYS A 223 21.62 -26.21 -15.54
C LYS A 223 21.17 -25.59 -14.23
N LEU A 224 19.86 -25.62 -13.98
CA LEU A 224 19.29 -25.34 -12.68
C LEU A 224 19.87 -26.38 -11.72
N ASP A 225 20.56 -25.91 -10.69
CA ASP A 225 21.08 -26.77 -9.63
C ASP A 225 19.86 -27.23 -8.80
N THR A 226 19.25 -28.34 -9.23
CA THR A 226 17.99 -28.89 -8.71
C THR A 226 18.08 -29.39 -7.26
N ASP A 227 19.28 -29.39 -6.66
CA ASP A 227 19.52 -29.86 -5.29
C ASP A 227 19.35 -28.78 -4.20
N LYS A 228 19.07 -27.53 -4.56
CA LYS A 228 18.71 -26.49 -3.59
C LYS A 228 17.22 -26.22 -3.63
N THR A 229 16.55 -26.57 -2.57
CA THR A 229 15.10 -26.46 -2.32
C THR A 229 14.53 -25.04 -2.27
N GLU A 230 15.27 -24.02 -2.65
CA GLU A 230 14.82 -22.64 -2.85
C GLU A 230 14.93 -22.30 -4.31
N GLY A 231 13.80 -21.93 -4.95
CA GLY A 231 13.74 -21.52 -6.36
C GLY A 231 14.81 -20.49 -6.68
N THR A 232 15.47 -20.65 -7.83
CA THR A 232 16.51 -19.69 -8.24
C THR A 232 15.90 -18.32 -8.44
N SER A 233 16.70 -17.25 -8.33
CA SER A 233 16.26 -15.88 -8.62
C SER A 233 15.67 -15.75 -10.02
N TYR A 234 16.11 -16.59 -10.98
CA TYR A 234 15.60 -16.61 -12.34
C TYR A 234 14.25 -17.30 -12.48
N GLU A 235 13.97 -18.35 -11.71
CA GLU A 235 12.64 -18.97 -11.69
C GLU A 235 11.60 -18.01 -11.14
N HIS A 236 11.95 -17.31 -10.06
CA HIS A 236 11.09 -16.29 -9.49
C HIS A 236 10.87 -15.12 -10.47
N LEU A 237 11.94 -14.70 -11.17
CA LEU A 237 11.86 -13.69 -12.23
C LEU A 237 10.93 -14.16 -13.36
N ALA A 238 11.09 -15.39 -13.84
CA ALA A 238 10.24 -15.97 -14.90
C ALA A 238 8.78 -16.05 -14.45
N MET A 239 8.51 -16.51 -13.24
CA MET A 239 7.15 -16.58 -12.68
C MET A 239 6.48 -15.20 -12.62
N MET A 240 7.19 -14.17 -12.17
CA MET A 240 6.65 -12.80 -12.14
C MET A 240 6.39 -12.24 -13.55
N CYS A 241 7.24 -12.59 -14.53
CA CYS A 241 7.03 -12.23 -15.93
C CYS A 241 5.78 -12.93 -16.51
N ASP A 242 5.58 -14.22 -16.20
CA ASP A 242 4.40 -14.98 -16.66
C ASP A 242 3.09 -14.38 -16.10
N LEU A 243 3.13 -13.86 -14.88
CA LEU A 243 2.01 -13.18 -14.22
C LEU A 243 1.84 -11.73 -14.68
N SER A 244 2.67 -11.22 -15.60
CA SER A 244 2.68 -9.81 -16.05
C SER A 244 2.88 -8.80 -14.91
N GLN A 245 3.63 -9.18 -13.87
CA GLN A 245 3.85 -8.38 -12.67
C GLN A 245 5.16 -7.59 -12.68
N LEU A 246 5.92 -7.63 -13.77
CA LEU A 246 7.18 -6.88 -13.86
C LEU A 246 7.14 -5.85 -14.98
N LEU A 247 7.49 -4.62 -14.63
CA LEU A 247 7.62 -3.48 -15.51
C LEU A 247 9.10 -3.08 -15.62
N LEU A 248 9.55 -2.73 -16.82
CA LEU A 248 10.89 -2.19 -17.07
C LEU A 248 10.83 -0.67 -17.13
N ILE A 249 11.44 -0.01 -16.16
CA ILE A 249 11.49 1.45 -16.09
C ILE A 249 12.90 1.94 -16.43
N ASP A 250 12.97 2.99 -17.26
CA ASP A 250 14.21 3.58 -17.76
C ASP A 250 15.19 2.55 -18.39
N GLY A 251 14.66 1.47 -18.96
CA GLY A 251 15.43 0.44 -19.65
C GLY A 251 16.35 -0.42 -18.77
N LYS A 252 16.25 -0.33 -17.45
CA LYS A 252 17.17 -1.02 -16.53
C LYS A 252 16.63 -1.39 -15.17
N THR A 253 15.57 -0.76 -14.69
CA THR A 253 15.03 -0.99 -13.34
C THR A 253 13.74 -1.78 -13.45
N LEU A 254 13.69 -2.93 -12.78
CA LEU A 254 12.48 -3.73 -12.67
C LEU A 254 11.63 -3.21 -11.50
N VAL A 255 10.35 -3.03 -11.78
CA VAL A 255 9.33 -2.66 -10.79
C VAL A 255 8.29 -3.77 -10.78
N TRP A 256 8.04 -4.33 -9.61
CA TRP A 256 6.91 -5.21 -9.40
C TRP A 256 5.61 -4.40 -9.31
N GLU A 257 4.58 -4.87 -9.97
CA GLU A 257 3.22 -4.34 -9.91
C GLU A 257 2.26 -5.43 -9.43
N MET A 258 1.41 -5.12 -8.46
CA MET A 258 0.37 -6.04 -8.01
C MET A 258 -0.61 -6.33 -9.16
N SER A 259 -1.05 -7.57 -9.31
CA SER A 259 -2.10 -7.88 -10.30
C SER A 259 -3.44 -7.25 -9.93
N ALA A 260 -4.00 -6.45 -10.84
CA ALA A 260 -5.31 -5.82 -10.66
C ALA A 260 -6.46 -6.83 -10.56
N ASP A 261 -6.29 -8.00 -11.16
CA ASP A 261 -7.28 -9.06 -11.10
C ASP A 261 -7.47 -9.63 -9.69
N MET A 262 -6.49 -9.45 -8.80
CA MET A 262 -6.66 -9.82 -7.39
C MET A 262 -7.81 -9.04 -6.74
N LEU A 263 -7.95 -7.76 -7.06
CA LEU A 263 -9.04 -6.93 -6.54
C LEU A 263 -10.38 -7.31 -7.21
N ARG A 264 -10.37 -7.60 -8.50
CA ARG A 264 -11.56 -7.99 -9.28
C ARG A 264 -12.16 -9.34 -8.88
N LYS A 265 -11.42 -10.17 -8.11
CA LYS A 265 -11.93 -11.43 -7.58
C LYS A 265 -13.01 -11.27 -6.51
N PHE A 266 -13.06 -10.12 -5.83
CA PHE A 266 -13.94 -9.91 -4.71
C PHE A 266 -15.32 -9.36 -5.13
N LYS A 267 -16.35 -9.70 -4.38
CA LYS A 267 -17.68 -9.13 -4.51
C LYS A 267 -17.66 -7.62 -4.30
N LYS A 268 -16.96 -7.20 -3.26
CA LYS A 268 -16.83 -5.81 -2.83
C LYS A 268 -15.45 -5.55 -2.23
N VAL A 269 -14.91 -4.37 -2.44
CA VAL A 269 -13.71 -3.87 -1.79
C VAL A 269 -14.03 -2.57 -1.06
N ILE A 270 -13.72 -2.50 0.22
CA ILE A 270 -13.81 -1.28 1.04
C ILE A 270 -12.39 -0.90 1.45
N MET A 271 -11.93 0.27 1.05
CA MET A 271 -10.62 0.76 1.42
C MET A 271 -10.70 1.99 2.33
N CYS A 272 -9.97 1.97 3.43
CA CYS A 272 -9.85 3.09 4.35
C CYS A 272 -8.54 3.82 4.12
N THR A 273 -8.60 5.10 3.76
CA THR A 273 -7.39 5.92 3.56
C THR A 273 -7.68 7.40 3.83
N TYR A 274 -6.71 8.25 3.55
CA TYR A 274 -6.89 9.70 3.55
C TYR A 274 -6.22 10.32 2.31
N MET A 275 -6.91 11.29 1.68
CA MET A 275 -6.46 11.94 0.44
C MET A 275 -6.16 10.91 -0.66
N PHE A 276 -7.14 10.07 -0.96
CA PHE A 276 -6.98 8.95 -1.88
C PHE A 276 -6.59 9.37 -3.29
N GLU A 277 -7.25 10.39 -3.82
CA GLU A 277 -6.92 10.95 -5.12
C GLU A 277 -5.54 11.59 -5.09
N GLY A 278 -4.77 11.41 -6.15
CA GLY A 278 -3.38 11.85 -6.23
C GLY A 278 -2.35 10.89 -5.62
N GLN A 279 -2.76 9.76 -5.04
CA GLN A 279 -1.85 8.71 -4.56
C GLN A 279 -1.50 7.68 -5.64
N LEU A 280 -0.44 6.89 -5.42
CA LEU A 280 -0.05 5.80 -6.33
C LEU A 280 -1.16 4.77 -6.53
N PHE A 281 -1.93 4.48 -5.48
CA PHE A 281 -3.00 3.49 -5.55
C PHE A 281 -4.20 3.97 -6.37
N SER A 282 -4.59 5.25 -6.28
CA SER A 282 -5.63 5.79 -7.14
C SER A 282 -5.23 5.78 -8.63
N SER A 283 -3.97 6.16 -8.90
CA SER A 283 -3.40 6.07 -10.27
C SER A 283 -3.37 4.63 -10.78
N TYR A 284 -3.05 3.66 -9.92
CA TYR A 284 -3.07 2.24 -10.25
C TYR A 284 -4.49 1.77 -10.61
N LEU A 285 -5.53 2.12 -9.84
CA LEU A 285 -6.91 1.75 -10.16
C LEU A 285 -7.35 2.33 -11.51
N LYS A 286 -7.04 3.60 -11.76
CA LYS A 286 -7.33 4.26 -13.05
C LYS A 286 -6.59 3.61 -14.21
N LYS A 287 -5.28 3.30 -14.05
CA LYS A 287 -4.48 2.58 -15.05
C LYS A 287 -5.12 1.26 -15.45
N HIS A 288 -5.70 0.56 -14.50
CA HIS A 288 -6.33 -0.75 -14.72
C HIS A 288 -7.84 -0.69 -14.97
N GLY A 289 -8.43 0.50 -15.11
CA GLY A 289 -9.87 0.66 -15.39
C GLY A 289 -10.76 0.12 -14.27
N ILE A 290 -10.32 0.20 -13.00
CA ILE A 290 -11.14 -0.14 -11.84
C ILE A 290 -11.84 1.13 -11.38
N GLU A 291 -13.17 1.17 -11.54
CA GLU A 291 -14.01 2.25 -11.04
C GLU A 291 -14.18 2.16 -9.52
N TYR A 292 -14.31 3.30 -8.86
CA TYR A 292 -14.47 3.39 -7.41
C TYR A 292 -15.34 4.57 -7.01
N GLU A 293 -16.03 4.42 -5.89
CA GLU A 293 -16.77 5.49 -5.22
C GLU A 293 -15.95 6.01 -4.03
N ILE A 294 -15.91 7.33 -3.83
CA ILE A 294 -15.25 7.95 -2.68
C ILE A 294 -16.30 8.51 -1.72
N ILE A 295 -16.28 8.02 -0.49
CA ILE A 295 -17.09 8.56 0.61
C ILE A 295 -16.19 9.36 1.53
N LYS A 296 -16.31 10.70 1.48
CA LYS A 296 -15.55 11.64 2.32
C LYS A 296 -16.33 11.97 3.58
N PHE A 297 -15.69 11.89 4.72
CA PHE A 297 -16.28 12.23 6.01
C PHE A 297 -15.21 12.64 7.05
N GLY A 298 -15.67 13.01 8.25
CA GLY A 298 -14.80 13.37 9.36
C GLY A 298 -14.41 14.86 9.37
N LYS A 299 -13.33 15.17 10.08
CA LYS A 299 -12.88 16.54 10.33
C LYS A 299 -12.25 17.17 9.10
N LYS A 300 -12.47 18.48 8.95
CA LYS A 300 -11.79 19.29 7.94
C LYS A 300 -10.42 19.77 8.44
N PRO A 301 -9.46 20.07 7.55
CA PRO A 301 -8.15 20.61 7.93
C PRO A 301 -8.24 21.91 8.77
N SER A 302 -9.17 22.82 8.44
CA SER A 302 -9.39 24.06 9.18
C SER A 302 -9.84 23.84 10.63
N GLU A 303 -10.59 22.78 10.91
CA GLU A 303 -11.08 22.46 12.25
C GLU A 303 -9.96 21.98 13.17
N VAL A 304 -8.93 21.34 12.64
CA VAL A 304 -7.79 20.80 13.40
C VAL A 304 -6.57 21.72 13.40
N LYS A 305 -6.58 22.80 12.63
CA LYS A 305 -5.44 23.71 12.46
C LYS A 305 -4.86 24.22 13.78
N HIS A 306 -5.72 24.51 14.74
CA HIS A 306 -5.33 25.03 16.07
C HIS A 306 -4.52 24.03 16.90
N LEU A 307 -4.49 22.74 16.52
CA LEU A 307 -3.72 21.71 17.18
C LEU A 307 -2.25 21.66 16.72
N PHE A 308 -1.93 22.32 15.59
CA PHE A 308 -0.60 22.27 14.98
C PHE A 308 0.24 23.48 15.37
N ASN A 309 1.03 23.36 16.44
CA ASN A 309 1.96 24.41 16.87
C ASN A 309 3.28 24.28 16.08
N VAL A 310 3.28 24.69 14.82
CA VAL A 310 4.47 24.59 13.95
C VAL A 310 5.47 25.68 14.30
N LEU A 311 6.70 25.30 14.65
CA LEU A 311 7.76 26.23 15.04
C LEU A 311 8.18 27.11 13.86
N ASP A 312 7.92 28.41 13.97
CA ASP A 312 8.43 29.43 13.06
C ASP A 312 9.64 30.15 13.69
N ASP A 313 10.84 29.67 13.36
CA ASP A 313 12.12 30.21 13.81
C ASP A 313 13.08 30.26 12.62
N LYS A 314 13.34 31.45 12.10
CA LYS A 314 14.16 31.67 10.91
C LYS A 314 15.55 31.04 11.02
N LYS A 315 16.19 31.06 12.21
CA LYS A 315 17.53 30.52 12.43
C LYS A 315 17.52 29.00 12.42
N LEU A 316 16.56 28.37 13.12
CA LEU A 316 16.43 26.91 13.18
C LEU A 316 15.93 26.34 11.83
N ASN A 317 15.12 27.09 11.12
CA ASN A 317 14.58 26.68 9.83
C ASN A 317 15.52 26.91 8.65
N SER A 318 16.64 27.64 8.84
CA SER A 318 17.58 28.02 7.75
C SER A 318 18.19 26.81 7.02
N ILE A 319 18.41 25.69 7.71
CA ILE A 319 18.95 24.46 7.11
C ILE A 319 18.03 23.85 6.03
N GLY A 320 16.74 24.12 6.12
CA GLY A 320 15.72 23.61 5.21
C GLY A 320 15.22 24.64 4.20
N ALA A 321 15.96 25.72 3.94
CA ALA A 321 15.51 26.85 3.11
C ALA A 321 15.35 26.49 1.62
N SER A 322 16.14 25.58 1.07
CA SER A 322 16.00 25.16 -0.32
C SER A 322 14.93 24.08 -0.49
N GLU A 323 14.27 24.05 -1.65
CA GLU A 323 13.22 23.08 -1.98
C GLU A 323 13.65 21.61 -1.82
N THR A 324 14.91 21.29 -2.04
CA THR A 324 15.46 19.93 -1.93
C THR A 324 16.22 19.67 -0.63
N ALA A 325 16.36 20.67 0.24
CA ALA A 325 17.04 20.49 1.52
C ALA A 325 16.38 19.39 2.35
N LEU A 326 17.20 18.64 3.08
CA LEU A 326 16.80 17.50 3.91
C LEU A 326 16.17 16.33 3.14
N SER A 327 16.30 16.28 1.81
CA SER A 327 15.94 15.11 1.00
C SER A 327 17.01 14.01 1.11
N LYS A 328 16.67 12.81 0.65
CA LYS A 328 17.64 11.69 0.57
C LYS A 328 18.87 12.08 -0.24
N SER A 329 18.68 12.68 -1.43
CA SER A 329 19.77 13.13 -2.30
C SER A 329 20.57 14.29 -1.72
N PHE A 330 19.95 15.15 -0.91
CA PHE A 330 20.67 16.19 -0.16
C PHE A 330 21.70 15.57 0.78
N PHE A 331 21.31 14.62 1.62
CA PHE A 331 22.23 13.96 2.54
C PHE A 331 23.24 13.03 1.84
N GLU A 332 22.90 12.44 0.69
CA GLU A 332 23.82 11.58 -0.08
C GLU A 332 24.95 12.38 -0.74
N LYS A 333 24.72 13.63 -1.10
CA LYS A 333 25.74 14.51 -1.69
C LYS A 333 26.73 15.10 -0.67
N GLU A 334 26.34 15.10 0.59
CA GLU A 334 27.19 15.62 1.66
C GLU A 334 28.14 14.55 2.22
N PRO A 335 29.35 14.93 2.65
CA PRO A 335 30.22 14.04 3.43
C PRO A 335 29.52 13.52 4.67
N THR A 336 29.88 12.34 5.16
CA THR A 336 29.24 11.68 6.31
C THR A 336 29.24 12.52 7.59
N LYS A 337 30.23 13.40 7.74
CA LYS A 337 30.29 14.41 8.82
C LYS A 337 30.05 15.79 8.23
N SER A 338 28.85 16.03 7.74
CA SER A 338 28.50 17.26 7.07
C SER A 338 27.90 18.27 8.03
N THR A 339 28.05 19.55 7.67
CA THR A 339 27.40 20.66 8.37
C THR A 339 25.88 20.49 8.46
N GLY A 340 25.27 19.84 7.50
CA GLY A 340 23.83 19.57 7.44
C GLY A 340 23.36 18.60 8.53
N ARG A 341 23.99 17.44 8.68
CA ARG A 341 23.67 16.46 9.73
C ARG A 341 23.94 17.02 11.12
N ASP A 342 25.06 17.69 11.30
CA ASP A 342 25.42 18.33 12.57
C ASP A 342 24.45 19.47 12.93
N ALA A 343 24.00 20.24 11.95
CA ALA A 343 22.97 21.26 12.17
C ALA A 343 21.64 20.62 12.58
N CYS A 344 21.18 19.54 11.93
CA CYS A 344 20.00 18.79 12.34
C CYS A 344 20.11 18.31 13.79
N LYS A 345 21.26 17.75 14.20
CA LYS A 345 21.53 17.32 15.58
C LYS A 345 21.44 18.46 16.58
N ARG A 346 22.14 19.60 16.29
CA ARG A 346 22.10 20.78 17.15
C ARG A 346 20.69 21.36 17.27
N HIS A 347 19.97 21.46 16.14
CA HIS A 347 18.61 22.01 16.12
C HIS A 347 17.63 21.09 16.85
N LEU A 348 17.71 19.77 16.65
CA LEU A 348 16.91 18.79 17.41
C LEU A 348 17.10 19.00 18.93
N ASN A 349 18.35 19.06 19.40
CA ASN A 349 18.68 19.29 20.79
C ASN A 349 18.13 20.62 21.30
N THR A 350 18.25 21.69 20.52
CA THR A 350 17.80 23.03 20.88
C THR A 350 16.28 23.09 20.99
N VAL A 351 15.57 22.53 20.02
CA VAL A 351 14.10 22.54 19.96
C VAL A 351 13.52 21.71 21.09
N MET A 352 14.00 20.47 21.30
CA MET A 352 13.50 19.61 22.36
C MET A 352 13.76 20.17 23.75
N ARG A 353 14.88 20.85 23.95
CA ARG A 353 15.17 21.57 25.21
C ARG A 353 14.27 22.80 25.39
N LYS A 354 14.03 23.59 24.32
CA LYS A 354 13.14 24.76 24.35
C LYS A 354 11.71 24.37 24.77
N TRP A 355 11.27 23.18 24.36
CA TRP A 355 9.95 22.66 24.73
C TRP A 355 9.91 21.89 26.05
N GLY A 356 11.05 21.72 26.74
CA GLY A 356 11.11 20.88 27.95
C GLY A 356 10.76 19.41 27.68
N ALA A 357 10.97 18.96 26.44
CA ALA A 357 10.49 17.65 25.97
C ALA A 357 11.22 16.50 26.69
N LYS A 358 10.46 15.62 27.33
CA LYS A 358 10.94 14.41 28.01
C LYS A 358 10.97 13.21 27.05
N THR A 359 11.58 12.11 27.49
CA THR A 359 11.74 10.92 26.65
C THR A 359 10.41 10.26 26.28
N ASP A 360 9.41 10.38 27.12
CA ASP A 360 8.08 9.77 26.97
C ASP A 360 7.10 10.63 26.14
N ASN A 361 7.37 11.92 25.96
CA ASN A 361 6.49 12.83 25.23
C ASN A 361 7.10 13.44 23.96
N ARG A 362 8.16 12.84 23.42
CA ARG A 362 8.83 13.32 22.19
C ARG A 362 9.14 12.20 21.23
N ILE A 363 9.06 12.49 19.92
CA ILE A 363 9.59 11.66 18.83
C ILE A 363 10.26 12.53 17.78
N PHE A 364 11.12 11.92 16.99
CA PHE A 364 11.66 12.55 15.80
C PHE A 364 11.86 11.55 14.67
N THR A 365 11.92 12.07 13.44
CA THR A 365 12.28 11.27 12.27
C THR A 365 13.41 11.90 11.47
N CYS A 366 14.24 11.05 10.90
CA CYS A 366 15.22 11.31 9.87
C CYS A 366 15.42 10.04 9.06
N PHE A 367 16.14 10.09 7.93
CA PHE A 367 16.43 8.88 7.18
C PHE A 367 17.24 7.89 8.04
N LYS A 368 16.94 6.60 7.89
CA LYS A 368 17.56 5.52 8.70
C LYS A 368 19.08 5.56 8.67
N LYS A 369 19.69 5.88 7.52
CA LYS A 369 21.15 6.01 7.35
C LYS A 369 21.76 7.12 8.20
N ASP A 370 20.99 8.18 8.48
CA ASP A 370 21.45 9.39 9.17
C ASP A 370 21.13 9.38 10.66
N LYS A 371 20.35 8.38 11.12
CA LYS A 371 19.90 8.25 12.50
C LYS A 371 21.04 8.37 13.52
N THR A 372 22.13 7.62 13.34
CA THR A 372 23.26 7.55 14.29
C THR A 372 24.03 8.86 14.38
N VAL A 373 24.02 9.67 13.32
CA VAL A 373 24.70 10.98 13.26
C VAL A 373 23.82 12.07 13.84
N ILE A 374 22.54 12.09 13.49
CA ILE A 374 21.58 13.14 13.90
C ILE A 374 21.13 12.94 15.34
N SER A 375 20.86 11.70 15.78
CA SER A 375 20.52 11.44 17.16
C SER A 375 21.77 11.33 18.03
N ASP A 376 21.68 11.78 19.26
CA ASP A 376 22.61 11.35 20.29
C ASP A 376 21.94 10.27 21.18
N VAL A 377 22.71 9.71 22.11
CA VAL A 377 22.24 8.60 23.01
C VAL A 377 20.90 8.95 23.69
N ARG A 378 20.65 10.23 23.96
CA ARG A 378 19.43 10.71 24.63
C ARG A 378 18.16 10.57 23.78
N TYR A 379 18.29 10.52 22.44
CA TYR A 379 17.18 10.49 21.49
C TYR A 379 17.02 9.16 20.75
N ASN A 380 17.96 8.22 20.87
CA ASN A 380 17.92 6.96 20.12
C ASN A 380 16.61 6.18 20.25
N LYS A 381 15.98 6.22 21.44
CA LYS A 381 14.68 5.57 21.70
C LYS A 381 13.49 6.34 21.13
N ASN A 382 13.67 7.59 20.73
CA ASN A 382 12.61 8.47 20.24
C ASN A 382 12.58 8.60 18.73
N TRP A 383 13.48 7.89 18.02
CA TRP A 383 13.47 7.87 16.56
C TRP A 383 12.44 6.90 16.02
N LEU A 384 11.61 7.38 15.09
CA LEU A 384 10.70 6.56 14.29
C LEU A 384 10.97 6.78 12.80
N PRO A 385 10.86 5.74 11.96
CA PRO A 385 10.85 5.93 10.51
C PRO A 385 9.70 6.87 10.10
N PHE A 386 9.92 7.75 9.12
CA PHE A 386 8.86 8.65 8.65
C PHE A 386 7.68 7.90 8.02
N ASN A 387 7.93 6.75 7.42
CA ASN A 387 6.94 5.83 6.86
C ASN A 387 6.51 4.74 7.88
N CYS A 388 6.68 4.98 9.17
CA CYS A 388 6.18 4.09 10.21
C CYS A 388 4.66 4.02 10.13
N ARG A 389 4.13 2.85 9.87
CA ARG A 389 2.68 2.60 9.86
C ARG A 389 2.27 1.95 11.18
N ALA A 390 1.00 2.06 11.52
CA ALA A 390 0.33 1.15 12.43
C ALA A 390 0.86 1.05 13.87
N THR A 391 1.24 2.16 14.53
CA THR A 391 1.49 2.15 15.98
C THR A 391 0.66 3.21 16.70
N ASN A 392 -0.09 2.77 17.72
CA ASN A 392 -0.86 3.67 18.60
C ASN A 392 -0.09 4.01 19.88
N ASP A 393 1.15 3.56 20.00
CA ASP A 393 1.94 3.62 21.24
C ASP A 393 2.41 5.04 21.59
N TYR A 394 2.25 5.99 20.66
CA TYR A 394 2.77 7.36 20.79
C TYR A 394 1.67 8.43 21.03
N GLY A 395 0.45 8.04 21.34
CA GLY A 395 -0.68 8.98 21.51
C GLY A 395 -0.51 10.05 22.62
N LYS A 396 0.52 9.92 23.46
CA LYS A 396 0.91 10.92 24.47
C LYS A 396 2.03 11.85 24.04
N VAL A 397 2.56 11.66 22.83
CA VAL A 397 3.68 12.47 22.33
C VAL A 397 3.19 13.83 21.86
N GLU A 398 3.68 14.88 22.50
CA GLU A 398 3.34 16.28 22.24
C GLU A 398 4.41 17.04 21.45
N ASN A 399 5.61 16.49 21.31
CA ASN A 399 6.76 17.17 20.73
C ASN A 399 7.37 16.35 19.59
N VAL A 400 7.27 16.87 18.37
CA VAL A 400 7.68 16.15 17.15
C VAL A 400 8.69 16.96 16.35
N ALA A 401 9.80 16.33 15.95
CA ALA A 401 10.73 16.88 14.97
C ALA A 401 10.74 16.03 13.69
N TYR A 402 10.34 16.64 12.57
CA TYR A 402 10.26 16.00 11.26
C TYR A 402 11.42 16.48 10.39
N LEU A 403 12.56 15.75 10.43
CA LEU A 403 13.85 16.15 9.83
C LEU A 403 14.08 15.49 8.46
N VAL A 404 13.02 15.31 7.69
CA VAL A 404 13.08 14.76 6.32
C VAL A 404 12.30 15.63 5.35
N ASN A 405 12.70 15.58 4.09
CA ASN A 405 11.96 16.12 2.97
C ASN A 405 11.67 14.94 2.03
N VAL A 406 10.44 14.45 2.07
CA VAL A 406 10.04 13.23 1.38
C VAL A 406 9.71 13.53 -0.07
N PHE A 407 10.26 12.73 -0.96
CA PHE A 407 9.87 12.66 -2.36
C PHE A 407 9.56 11.20 -2.69
N PRO A 408 8.52 10.92 -3.48
CA PRO A 408 8.27 9.57 -3.98
C PRO A 408 9.43 9.11 -4.87
N SER A 409 9.64 7.80 -4.98
CA SER A 409 10.60 7.26 -5.92
C SER A 409 10.22 7.66 -7.35
N PRO A 410 11.11 8.33 -8.11
CA PRO A 410 10.85 8.65 -9.52
C PRO A 410 10.52 7.40 -10.36
N THR A 411 11.11 6.25 -10.02
CA THR A 411 10.87 4.97 -10.68
C THR A 411 9.43 4.51 -10.47
N LEU A 412 8.93 4.56 -9.22
CA LEU A 412 7.55 4.17 -8.90
C LEU A 412 6.54 5.15 -9.52
N VAL A 413 6.85 6.44 -9.53
CA VAL A 413 6.02 7.44 -10.22
C VAL A 413 5.90 7.12 -11.71
N LYS A 414 7.01 6.75 -12.36
CA LYS A 414 7.00 6.36 -13.78
C LYS A 414 6.22 5.06 -14.01
N ALA A 415 6.34 4.08 -13.12
CA ALA A 415 5.59 2.83 -13.19
C ALA A 415 4.07 3.06 -13.09
N ALA A 416 3.66 3.98 -12.21
CA ALA A 416 2.26 4.36 -12.04
C ALA A 416 1.70 5.20 -13.19
N LYS A 417 2.56 5.86 -13.98
CA LYS A 417 2.15 6.69 -15.10
C LYS A 417 1.59 5.85 -16.25
N GLY A 418 0.25 5.72 -16.29
CA GLY A 418 -0.48 5.32 -17.49
C GLY A 418 -0.74 6.51 -18.42
N LYS A 419 -1.67 6.38 -19.36
CA LYS A 419 -2.07 7.47 -20.28
C LYS A 419 -2.73 8.65 -19.56
N GLU A 420 -3.34 8.41 -18.41
CA GLU A 420 -4.03 9.40 -17.57
C GLU A 420 -3.61 9.20 -16.13
N THR A 421 -2.68 10.01 -15.61
CA THR A 421 -2.24 9.88 -14.23
C THR A 421 -2.56 11.14 -13.44
N ASP A 422 -3.27 10.94 -12.34
CA ASP A 422 -3.55 11.98 -11.35
C ASP A 422 -2.57 11.90 -10.16
N PHE A 423 -1.42 11.25 -10.32
CA PHE A 423 -0.46 11.17 -9.24
C PHE A 423 0.12 12.54 -8.91
N ASP A 424 -0.12 12.99 -7.69
CA ASP A 424 0.36 14.26 -7.17
C ASP A 424 1.45 14.05 -6.11
N ILE A 425 2.64 14.60 -6.40
CA ILE A 425 3.82 14.49 -5.53
C ILE A 425 3.59 15.20 -4.17
N GLU A 426 2.85 16.33 -4.16
CA GLU A 426 2.58 17.06 -2.92
C GLU A 426 1.57 16.32 -2.05
N ILE A 427 0.54 15.72 -2.64
CA ILE A 427 -0.44 14.89 -1.92
C ILE A 427 0.22 13.66 -1.31
N HIS A 428 1.03 12.93 -2.09
CA HIS A 428 1.78 11.80 -1.56
C HIS A 428 2.68 12.20 -0.38
N THR A 429 3.45 13.27 -0.56
CA THR A 429 4.34 13.81 0.48
C THR A 429 3.57 14.23 1.74
N LEU A 430 2.45 14.91 1.55
CA LEU A 430 1.59 15.37 2.65
C LEU A 430 0.99 14.19 3.41
N THR A 431 0.50 13.19 2.70
CA THR A 431 -0.10 11.99 3.32
C THR A 431 0.90 11.26 4.20
N GLU A 432 2.14 11.05 3.72
CA GLU A 432 3.21 10.43 4.51
C GLU A 432 3.55 11.27 5.76
N MET A 433 3.62 12.60 5.62
CA MET A 433 3.87 13.48 6.76
C MET A 433 2.73 13.47 7.77
N LEU A 434 1.50 13.56 7.33
CA LEU A 434 0.33 13.55 8.22
C LEU A 434 0.20 12.21 8.95
N GLN A 435 0.43 11.08 8.27
CA GLN A 435 0.45 9.77 8.90
C GLN A 435 1.47 9.70 10.04
N PHE A 436 2.65 10.32 9.86
CA PHE A 436 3.65 10.40 10.93
C PHE A 436 3.20 11.32 12.07
N LEU A 437 2.72 12.53 11.79
CA LEU A 437 2.30 13.49 12.80
C LEU A 437 1.14 12.97 13.65
N TYR A 438 0.18 12.31 13.03
CA TYR A 438 -0.97 11.70 13.73
C TYR A 438 -0.63 10.42 14.52
N ARG A 439 0.65 10.02 14.59
CA ARG A 439 1.09 9.02 15.59
C ARG A 439 1.12 9.61 17.00
N GLY A 440 1.34 10.90 17.12
CA GLY A 440 1.34 11.60 18.39
C GLY A 440 -0.05 12.03 18.87
N CYS A 441 -0.08 13.00 19.75
CA CYS A 441 -1.28 13.44 20.47
C CYS A 441 -2.35 14.07 19.57
N LEU A 442 -2.03 14.48 18.33
CA LEU A 442 -3.02 14.96 17.34
C LEU A 442 -4.16 13.97 17.14
N ARG A 443 -3.88 12.66 17.23
CA ARG A 443 -4.90 11.62 17.11
C ARG A 443 -5.99 11.71 18.21
N ASN A 444 -5.63 12.26 19.35
CA ASN A 444 -6.48 12.44 20.51
C ASN A 444 -7.01 13.88 20.63
N ASP A 445 -6.94 14.64 19.52
CA ASP A 445 -7.35 16.05 19.46
C ASP A 445 -6.62 16.97 20.46
N LEU A 446 -5.36 16.66 20.74
CA LEU A 446 -4.50 17.45 21.63
C LEU A 446 -3.47 18.23 20.83
N PRO A 447 -3.11 19.46 21.25
CA PRO A 447 -2.14 20.30 20.56
C PRO A 447 -0.73 19.71 20.59
N MET A 448 -0.01 19.82 19.46
CA MET A 448 1.32 19.27 19.26
C MET A 448 2.31 20.33 18.83
N ASN A 449 3.47 20.36 19.47
CA ASN A 449 4.62 21.15 19.04
C ASN A 449 5.36 20.43 17.89
N ILE A 450 5.51 21.11 16.75
CA ILE A 450 6.01 20.49 15.52
C ILE A 450 7.18 21.31 14.98
N TYR A 451 8.34 20.68 14.81
CA TYR A 451 9.51 21.25 14.15
C TYR A 451 9.72 20.60 12.79
N ILE A 452 9.54 21.38 11.73
CA ILE A 452 9.73 20.97 10.34
C ILE A 452 10.68 21.99 9.71
N PRO A 453 12.01 21.76 9.64
CA PRO A 453 12.93 22.73 9.06
C PRO A 453 12.80 22.88 7.54
N SER A 454 12.33 21.86 6.79
CA SER A 454 12.12 21.97 5.34
C SER A 454 11.04 22.98 4.99
N SER A 455 11.41 24.00 4.20
CA SER A 455 10.47 25.02 3.69
C SER A 455 9.37 24.41 2.83
N ARG A 456 9.72 23.47 1.95
CA ARG A 456 8.77 22.74 1.13
C ARG A 456 7.74 21.98 1.98
N MET A 457 8.20 21.21 2.96
CA MET A 457 7.29 20.42 3.81
C MET A 457 6.36 21.32 4.63
N ARG A 458 6.86 22.47 5.16
CA ARG A 458 6.01 23.45 5.84
C ARG A 458 4.99 24.08 4.89
N ARG A 459 5.40 24.47 3.68
CA ARG A 459 4.50 25.04 2.67
C ARG A 459 3.36 24.08 2.36
N ILE A 460 3.66 22.82 2.10
CA ILE A 460 2.66 21.78 1.83
C ILE A 460 1.70 21.61 3.03
N LEU A 461 2.23 21.55 4.25
CA LEU A 461 1.40 21.45 5.46
C LEU A 461 0.48 22.65 5.63
N PHE A 462 0.99 23.89 5.48
CA PHE A 462 0.17 25.09 5.63
C PHE A 462 -0.88 25.24 4.53
N LYS A 463 -0.56 24.84 3.30
CA LYS A 463 -1.51 24.79 2.20
C LYS A 463 -2.70 23.88 2.55
N TRP A 464 -2.41 22.69 3.09
CA TRP A 464 -3.43 21.75 3.55
C TRP A 464 -4.23 22.31 4.74
N LEU A 465 -3.59 22.87 5.77
CA LEU A 465 -4.26 23.45 6.95
C LEU A 465 -5.22 24.61 6.60
N ASN A 466 -5.09 25.19 5.44
CA ASN A 466 -5.95 26.28 4.93
C ASN A 466 -6.95 25.80 3.85
N SER A 467 -7.03 24.49 3.56
CA SER A 467 -7.96 23.90 2.60
C SER A 467 -9.03 23.08 3.33
N ASP A 468 -10.28 23.19 2.90
CA ASP A 468 -11.40 22.44 3.47
C ASP A 468 -11.86 21.33 2.52
N PHE A 469 -11.18 20.18 2.50
CA PHE A 469 -11.39 19.05 1.58
C PHE A 469 -11.12 19.36 0.09
N GLU A 470 -10.75 20.58 -0.27
CA GLU A 470 -10.54 21.02 -1.65
C GLU A 470 -9.04 21.14 -2.00
N TYR A 471 -8.17 20.40 -1.27
CA TYR A 471 -6.73 20.49 -1.47
C TYR A 471 -6.32 20.31 -2.95
N MET A 472 -6.95 19.40 -3.67
CA MET A 472 -6.71 19.18 -5.10
C MET A 472 -7.10 20.36 -5.98
N LYS A 473 -8.19 21.06 -5.66
CA LYS A 473 -8.59 22.28 -6.42
C LYS A 473 -7.62 23.43 -6.21
N VAL A 474 -7.13 23.60 -4.97
CA VAL A 474 -6.16 24.64 -4.61
C VAL A 474 -4.81 24.44 -5.30
N LEU A 475 -4.44 23.20 -5.66
CA LEU A 475 -3.23 22.90 -6.43
C LEU A 475 -3.35 23.33 -7.89
N ASN A 476 -4.53 23.20 -8.48
CA ASN A 476 -4.76 23.50 -9.89
C ASN A 476 -5.04 24.98 -10.18
N ASP A 477 -5.47 25.76 -9.17
CA ASP A 477 -5.78 27.18 -9.31
C ASP A 477 -4.60 28.13 -9.01
N GLY A 478 -3.41 27.59 -8.81
CA GLY A 478 -2.22 28.32 -8.35
C GLY A 478 -1.01 28.36 -9.29
N ASP A 479 -1.20 28.02 -10.58
CA ASP A 479 -0.18 28.20 -11.64
C ASP A 479 -0.57 29.33 -12.59
#